data_d230d0922a138e0630c2a7df07a347c0
#
_entry.id   d230d0922a138e0630c2a7df07a347c0
#
_cell.length_a   1.000
_cell.length_b   1.000
_cell.length_c   1.000
_cell.angle_alpha   90.00
_cell.angle_beta   90.00
_cell.angle_gamma   90.00
#
_symmetry.space_group_name_H-M   'P 1'
#
loop_
_entity.id
_entity.type
_entity.pdbx_description
1 polymer ?
#
loop_
_entity_poly.entity_id
_entity_poly.type
_entity_poly.pdbx_seq_one_letter_code
_entity_poly.pdbx_strand_id
1 'polypeptide(L)'
;LMTDLRDTPLFMFAADAVPLILFDAQHHACAVVTADIPELKSRLVSSVLFAMNIIYGSRPEELFAYIGPSASEEYVTVNVADALMKKQGEIGLTVHVNMKEAVERELKQGGGDSQHIFVSNSCTYKERERFFSLRRQGIYCGRNTVFALLL
;
A
#
# COMPACT_ATOMS: atom_id res chain seq x y z
N LEU A 1 -4.95 -2.02 9.69
CA LEU A 1 -5.38 -1.38 10.93
C LEU A 1 -6.27 -0.21 10.62
N MET A 2 -7.31 0.05 11.42
CA MET A 2 -8.17 1.23 11.27
C MET A 2 -8.79 1.61 12.61
N THR A 3 -9.12 2.88 12.80
CA THR A 3 -9.69 3.44 14.03
C THR A 3 -10.46 4.74 13.74
N ASP A 4 -11.43 5.04 14.59
CA ASP A 4 -12.10 6.35 14.75
C ASP A 4 -11.81 6.97 16.13
N LEU A 5 -10.97 6.32 16.93
CA LEU A 5 -10.61 6.79 18.25
C LEU A 5 -9.50 7.83 18.18
N ARG A 6 -9.71 8.98 18.85
CA ARG A 6 -8.67 9.99 19.05
C ARG A 6 -7.52 9.44 19.89
N ASP A 7 -6.36 10.02 19.72
CA ASP A 7 -5.15 9.70 20.49
C ASP A 7 -4.75 8.21 20.44
N THR A 8 -5.26 7.46 19.44
CA THR A 8 -4.97 6.04 19.24
C THR A 8 -4.10 5.88 18.00
N PRO A 9 -2.77 5.75 18.15
CA PRO A 9 -1.86 5.64 17.00
C PRO A 9 -1.95 4.26 16.33
N LEU A 10 -2.04 4.25 15.01
CA LEU A 10 -1.90 3.07 14.19
C LEU A 10 -0.47 2.99 13.65
N PHE A 11 0.20 1.85 13.80
CA PHE A 11 1.55 1.63 13.32
C PHE A 11 1.59 0.44 12.35
N MET A 12 2.29 0.62 11.24
CA MET A 12 2.67 -0.45 10.31
C MET A 12 4.16 -0.33 9.96
N PHE A 13 4.76 -1.45 9.62
CA PHE A 13 6.16 -1.50 9.19
C PHE A 13 6.26 -1.95 7.75
N ALA A 14 7.10 -1.28 6.97
CA ALA A 14 7.33 -1.59 5.57
C ALA A 14 8.82 -1.54 5.23
N ALA A 15 9.23 -2.40 4.31
CA ALA A 15 10.49 -2.26 3.58
C ALA A 15 10.20 -2.71 2.15
N ASP A 16 10.02 -1.73 1.25
CA ASP A 16 9.64 -1.84 -0.17
C ASP A 16 8.14 -1.99 -0.46
N ALA A 17 7.34 -2.59 0.42
CA ALA A 17 5.89 -2.61 0.28
C ALA A 17 5.30 -1.18 0.28
N VAL A 18 4.19 -0.99 -0.40
CA VAL A 18 3.49 0.30 -0.48
C VAL A 18 2.72 0.56 0.81
N PRO A 19 3.09 1.60 1.59
CA PRO A 19 2.25 2.04 2.68
C PRO A 19 1.11 2.90 2.15
N LEU A 20 -0.09 2.65 2.62
CA LEU A 20 -1.29 3.40 2.30
C LEU A 20 -1.93 3.90 3.59
N ILE A 21 -2.18 5.19 3.67
CA ILE A 21 -2.97 5.84 4.71
C ILE A 21 -4.26 6.33 4.07
N LEU A 22 -5.39 5.96 4.67
CA LEU A 22 -6.70 6.49 4.32
C LEU A 22 -7.23 7.32 5.48
N PHE A 23 -7.79 8.49 5.17
CA PHE A 23 -8.38 9.38 6.16
C PHE A 23 -9.77 9.82 5.71
N ASP A 24 -10.73 9.64 6.60
CA ASP A 24 -12.10 10.13 6.48
C ASP A 24 -12.27 11.32 7.41
N ALA A 25 -12.34 12.52 6.82
CA ALA A 25 -12.52 13.74 7.59
C ALA A 25 -13.94 13.89 8.12
N GLN A 26 -14.94 13.29 7.45
CA GLN A 26 -16.36 13.40 7.82
C GLN A 26 -16.68 12.55 9.03
N HIS A 27 -16.20 11.30 9.07
CA HIS A 27 -16.44 10.36 10.16
C HIS A 27 -15.27 10.32 11.17
N HIS A 28 -14.23 11.14 10.94
CA HIS A 28 -13.04 11.20 11.78
C HIS A 28 -12.42 9.81 11.98
N ALA A 29 -12.22 9.07 10.89
CA ALA A 29 -11.67 7.73 10.91
C ALA A 29 -10.42 7.63 10.02
N CYS A 30 -9.49 6.74 10.37
CA CYS A 30 -8.34 6.47 9.54
C CYS A 30 -8.00 4.99 9.45
N ALA A 31 -7.32 4.62 8.36
CA ALA A 31 -6.73 3.30 8.17
C ALA A 31 -5.28 3.40 7.74
N VAL A 32 -4.45 2.46 8.19
CA VAL A 32 -3.08 2.28 7.75
C VAL A 32 -2.89 0.83 7.31
N VAL A 33 -2.41 0.64 6.09
CA VAL A 33 -2.11 -0.68 5.53
C VAL A 33 -0.80 -0.65 4.77
N THR A 34 -0.20 -1.82 4.59
CA THR A 34 0.96 -2.01 3.70
C THR A 34 0.61 -3.06 2.67
N ALA A 35 0.89 -2.78 1.40
CA ALA A 35 0.61 -3.68 0.29
C ALA A 35 1.88 -4.03 -0.47
N ASP A 36 2.24 -5.30 -0.52
CA ASP A 36 3.19 -5.90 -1.45
C ASP A 36 2.38 -6.75 -2.47
N ILE A 37 3.06 -7.50 -3.31
CA ILE A 37 2.45 -8.29 -4.38
C ILE A 37 1.32 -9.23 -3.90
N PRO A 38 1.46 -9.99 -2.79
CA PRO A 38 0.38 -10.84 -2.30
C PRO A 38 -0.89 -10.06 -1.94
N GLU A 39 -0.73 -8.93 -1.25
CA GLU A 39 -1.84 -8.07 -0.82
C GLU A 39 -2.55 -7.42 -2.01
N LEU A 40 -1.79 -7.00 -3.02
CA LEU A 40 -2.35 -6.47 -4.27
C LEU A 40 -3.15 -7.54 -5.03
N LYS A 41 -2.66 -8.78 -5.08
CA LYS A 41 -3.40 -9.91 -5.67
C LYS A 41 -4.69 -10.23 -4.92
N SER A 42 -4.70 -10.10 -3.60
CA SER A 42 -5.87 -10.34 -2.76
C SER A 42 -6.84 -9.16 -2.69
N ARG A 43 -6.58 -8.08 -3.43
CA ARG A 43 -7.40 -6.85 -3.46
C ARG A 43 -7.57 -6.23 -2.06
N LEU A 44 -6.45 -6.09 -1.35
CA LEU A 44 -6.44 -5.55 0.01
C LEU A 44 -7.05 -4.14 0.07
N VAL A 45 -6.76 -3.28 -0.90
CA VAL A 45 -7.26 -1.89 -0.93
C VAL A 45 -8.79 -1.88 -1.00
N SER A 46 -9.38 -2.67 -1.90
CA SER A 46 -10.85 -2.82 -2.00
C SER A 46 -11.47 -3.34 -0.70
N SER A 47 -10.79 -4.29 -0.04
CA SER A 47 -11.24 -4.84 1.24
C SER A 47 -11.23 -3.79 2.35
N VAL A 48 -10.23 -2.91 2.38
CA VAL A 48 -10.13 -1.83 3.37
C VAL A 48 -11.19 -0.76 3.10
N LEU A 49 -11.40 -0.35 1.85
CA LEU A 49 -12.47 0.59 1.49
C LEU A 49 -13.84 0.05 1.92
N PHE A 50 -14.10 -1.22 1.65
CA PHE A 50 -15.34 -1.87 2.07
C PHE A 50 -15.48 -1.90 3.60
N ALA A 51 -14.41 -2.26 4.32
CA ALA A 51 -14.43 -2.30 5.78
C ALA A 51 -14.66 -0.90 6.40
N MET A 52 -14.02 0.16 5.88
CA MET A 52 -14.24 1.53 6.32
C MET A 52 -15.69 1.96 6.07
N ASN A 53 -16.26 1.58 4.93
CA ASN A 53 -17.67 1.87 4.65
C ASN A 53 -18.61 1.16 5.64
N ILE A 54 -18.43 -0.14 5.89
CA ILE A 54 -19.29 -0.91 6.80
C ILE A 54 -19.19 -0.44 8.25
N ILE A 55 -17.97 -0.11 8.71
CA ILE A 55 -17.72 0.17 10.13
C ILE A 55 -17.97 1.63 10.47
N TYR A 56 -17.52 2.56 9.60
CA TYR A 56 -17.56 3.99 9.86
C TYR A 56 -18.54 4.77 8.96
N GLY A 57 -19.12 4.12 7.94
CA GLY A 57 -19.94 4.80 6.93
C GLY A 57 -19.13 5.59 5.90
N SER A 58 -17.82 5.40 5.88
CA SER A 58 -16.91 6.11 4.97
C SER A 58 -17.27 5.87 3.51
N ARG A 59 -17.32 6.93 2.72
CA ARG A 59 -17.54 6.86 1.28
C ARG A 59 -16.21 7.03 0.54
N PRO A 60 -15.85 6.12 -0.39
CA PRO A 60 -14.55 6.14 -1.06
C PRO A 60 -14.20 7.48 -1.72
N GLU A 61 -15.17 8.16 -2.31
CA GLU A 61 -15.03 9.48 -2.95
C GLU A 61 -14.68 10.61 -1.98
N GLU A 62 -14.93 10.43 -0.68
CA GLU A 62 -14.65 11.41 0.37
C GLU A 62 -13.34 11.15 1.11
N LEU A 63 -12.74 9.98 0.90
CA LEU A 63 -11.49 9.60 1.55
C LEU A 63 -10.29 10.33 0.94
N PHE A 64 -9.44 10.82 1.82
CA PHE A 64 -8.08 11.22 1.45
C PHE A 64 -7.16 10.02 1.55
N ALA A 65 -6.40 9.76 0.49
CA ALA A 65 -5.48 8.64 0.39
C ALA A 65 -4.05 9.12 0.19
N TYR A 66 -3.12 8.67 1.02
CA TYR A 66 -1.69 8.89 0.84
C TYR A 66 -0.98 7.57 0.56
N ILE A 67 -0.44 7.44 -0.65
CA ILE A 67 0.40 6.32 -1.10
C ILE A 67 1.85 6.70 -0.85
N GLY A 68 2.47 6.07 0.14
CA GLY A 68 3.80 6.44 0.62
C GLY A 68 4.96 5.85 -0.18
N PRO A 69 6.20 6.09 0.29
CA PRO A 69 7.41 5.56 -0.34
C PRO A 69 7.44 4.03 -0.38
N SER A 70 7.80 3.48 -1.55
CA SER A 70 7.96 2.04 -1.77
C SER A 70 9.02 1.77 -2.84
N ALA A 71 9.34 0.51 -3.12
CA ALA A 71 10.23 0.18 -4.23
C ALA A 71 9.58 0.58 -5.57
N SER A 72 10.36 1.24 -6.44
CA SER A 72 9.92 1.57 -7.81
C SER A 72 9.82 0.32 -8.67
N GLU A 73 9.04 0.40 -9.74
CA GLU A 73 8.77 -0.67 -10.70
C GLU A 73 10.03 -1.42 -11.16
N GLU A 74 11.12 -0.70 -11.46
CA GLU A 74 12.38 -1.29 -11.92
C GLU A 74 13.02 -2.28 -10.90
N TYR A 75 12.63 -2.22 -9.63
CA TYR A 75 13.13 -3.08 -8.55
C TYR A 75 12.11 -4.12 -8.09
N VAL A 76 10.92 -4.14 -8.67
CA VAL A 76 9.85 -5.08 -8.32
C VAL A 76 9.55 -5.97 -9.51
N THR A 77 9.92 -7.24 -9.39
CA THR A 77 9.70 -8.24 -10.44
C THR A 77 8.82 -9.38 -9.93
N VAL A 78 7.95 -9.87 -10.78
CA VAL A 78 7.09 -11.04 -10.51
C VAL A 78 7.25 -12.04 -11.66
N ASN A 79 7.41 -13.31 -11.31
CA ASN A 79 7.36 -14.37 -12.29
C ASN A 79 5.90 -14.59 -12.74
N VAL A 80 5.65 -14.55 -14.03
CA VAL A 80 4.29 -14.72 -14.57
C VAL A 80 3.73 -16.11 -14.29
N ALA A 81 4.58 -17.14 -14.20
CA ALA A 81 4.16 -18.49 -13.82
C ALA A 81 3.58 -18.52 -12.39
N ASP A 82 4.22 -17.82 -11.45
CA ASP A 82 3.70 -17.67 -10.07
C ASP A 82 2.42 -16.84 -10.04
N ALA A 83 2.32 -15.85 -10.92
CA ALA A 83 1.13 -15.01 -11.02
C ALA A 83 -0.09 -15.78 -11.57
N LEU A 84 0.14 -16.80 -12.41
CA LEU A 84 -0.91 -17.60 -13.05
C LEU A 84 -1.16 -18.95 -12.36
N MET A 85 -0.58 -19.20 -11.18
CA MET A 85 -0.67 -20.47 -10.44
C MET A 85 -0.21 -21.69 -11.27
N LYS A 86 0.72 -21.53 -12.19
CA LYS A 86 1.30 -22.64 -12.95
C LYS A 86 2.39 -23.35 -12.14
N LYS A 87 2.53 -24.66 -12.34
CA LYS A 87 3.47 -25.52 -11.62
C LYS A 87 4.92 -25.02 -11.73
N GLN A 88 5.68 -25.12 -10.63
CA GLN A 88 7.13 -24.88 -10.60
C GLN A 88 7.84 -25.67 -11.69
N GLY A 89 8.67 -24.98 -12.47
CA GLY A 89 9.56 -25.62 -13.46
C GLY A 89 9.44 -25.09 -14.90
N GLU A 90 8.42 -24.28 -15.24
CA GLU A 90 8.38 -23.59 -16.52
C GLU A 90 9.20 -22.30 -16.45
N ILE A 91 10.04 -22.03 -17.45
CA ILE A 91 10.78 -20.78 -17.61
C ILE A 91 9.75 -19.65 -17.68
N GLY A 92 9.50 -18.99 -16.52
CA GLY A 92 8.49 -17.97 -16.40
C GLY A 92 9.01 -16.63 -16.93
N LEU A 93 8.21 -15.98 -17.73
CA LEU A 93 8.42 -14.58 -18.09
C LEU A 93 8.38 -13.73 -16.81
N THR A 94 9.42 -12.95 -16.55
CA THR A 94 9.46 -11.99 -15.45
C THR A 94 8.92 -10.64 -15.94
N VAL A 95 8.02 -10.04 -15.19
CA VAL A 95 7.48 -8.71 -15.46
C VAL A 95 7.77 -7.78 -14.31
N HIS A 96 8.01 -6.52 -14.64
CA HIS A 96 8.10 -5.45 -13.66
C HIS A 96 6.70 -5.00 -13.23
N VAL A 97 6.56 -4.63 -11.96
CA VAL A 97 5.28 -4.23 -11.38
C VAL A 97 5.40 -2.87 -10.70
N ASN A 98 4.58 -1.92 -11.13
CA ASN A 98 4.39 -0.66 -10.44
C ASN A 98 3.33 -0.81 -9.34
N MET A 99 3.80 -1.11 -8.13
CA MET A 99 2.90 -1.35 -6.99
C MET A 99 2.10 -0.12 -6.58
N LYS A 100 2.68 1.10 -6.65
CA LYS A 100 1.96 2.34 -6.34
C LYS A 100 0.82 2.58 -7.31
N GLU A 101 1.08 2.40 -8.61
CA GLU A 101 0.05 2.50 -9.64
C GLU A 101 -1.06 1.46 -9.46
N ALA A 102 -0.71 0.24 -9.04
CA ALA A 102 -1.69 -0.79 -8.73
C ALA A 102 -2.60 -0.38 -7.57
N VAL A 103 -2.04 0.17 -6.48
CA VAL A 103 -2.80 0.71 -5.34
C VAL A 103 -3.68 1.87 -5.78
N GLU A 104 -3.13 2.83 -6.52
CA GLU A 104 -3.87 4.00 -7.02
C GLU A 104 -5.05 3.59 -7.92
N ARG A 105 -4.80 2.65 -8.84
CA ARG A 105 -5.84 2.11 -9.71
C ARG A 105 -6.95 1.42 -8.92
N GLU A 106 -6.60 0.66 -7.90
CA GLU A 106 -7.59 -0.04 -7.05
C GLU A 106 -8.42 0.96 -6.22
N LEU A 107 -7.81 2.04 -5.71
CA LEU A 107 -8.53 3.14 -5.07
C LEU A 107 -9.55 3.78 -6.00
N LYS A 108 -9.14 4.13 -7.23
CA LYS A 108 -10.02 4.74 -8.24
C LYS A 108 -11.15 3.80 -8.66
N GLN A 109 -10.85 2.51 -8.85
CA GLN A 109 -11.87 1.49 -9.14
C GLN A 109 -12.87 1.31 -8.00
N GLY A 110 -12.44 1.54 -6.77
CA GLY A 110 -13.28 1.53 -5.57
C GLY A 110 -14.12 2.80 -5.37
N GLY A 111 -14.00 3.80 -6.26
CA GLY A 111 -14.76 5.05 -6.19
C GLY A 111 -13.98 6.24 -5.62
N GLY A 112 -12.69 6.08 -5.31
CA GLY A 112 -11.85 7.17 -4.78
C GLY A 112 -11.69 8.33 -5.78
N ASP A 113 -11.82 9.57 -5.29
CA ASP A 113 -11.58 10.77 -6.09
C ASP A 113 -10.08 10.96 -6.34
N SER A 114 -9.70 11.11 -7.61
CA SER A 114 -8.30 11.34 -8.01
C SER A 114 -7.70 12.61 -7.40
N GLN A 115 -8.51 13.60 -7.04
CA GLN A 115 -8.05 14.83 -6.39
C GLN A 115 -7.67 14.61 -4.92
N HIS A 116 -8.17 13.55 -4.30
CA HIS A 116 -7.88 13.17 -2.93
C HIS A 116 -6.78 12.09 -2.81
N ILE A 117 -6.20 11.64 -3.92
CA ILE A 117 -5.14 10.62 -3.93
C ILE A 117 -3.77 11.28 -4.12
N PHE A 118 -2.92 11.17 -3.12
CA PHE A 118 -1.57 11.71 -3.10
C PHE A 118 -0.54 10.59 -3.18
N VAL A 119 0.34 10.64 -4.16
CA VAL A 119 1.34 9.60 -4.40
C VAL A 119 2.74 10.13 -4.16
N SER A 120 3.50 9.48 -3.28
CA SER A 120 4.91 9.78 -3.06
C SER A 120 5.76 9.37 -4.25
N ASN A 121 6.66 10.25 -4.70
CA ASN A 121 7.65 9.96 -5.74
C ASN A 121 8.89 9.23 -5.21
N SER A 122 9.04 9.09 -3.89
CA SER A 122 10.20 8.48 -3.26
C SER A 122 10.27 6.97 -3.50
N CYS A 123 11.52 6.49 -3.70
CA CYS A 123 11.82 5.07 -3.88
C CYS A 123 12.69 4.56 -2.74
N THR A 124 12.18 3.59 -1.98
CA THR A 124 12.89 3.00 -0.85
C THR A 124 14.19 2.30 -1.25
N TYR A 125 14.25 1.73 -2.46
CA TYR A 125 15.46 1.09 -2.96
C TYR A 125 16.56 2.09 -3.35
N LYS A 126 16.20 3.20 -4.02
CA LYS A 126 17.15 4.22 -4.50
C LYS A 126 17.65 5.12 -3.38
N GLU A 127 16.77 5.57 -2.51
CA GLU A 127 17.06 6.58 -1.49
C GLU A 127 17.62 5.94 -0.21
N ARG A 128 18.87 5.48 -0.29
CA ARG A 128 19.58 4.68 0.73
C ARG A 128 19.69 5.38 2.08
N GLU A 129 19.87 6.69 2.07
CA GLU A 129 20.07 7.50 3.29
C GLU A 129 18.74 7.76 4.04
N ARG A 130 17.61 7.51 3.38
CA ARG A 130 16.28 7.82 3.93
C ARG A 130 15.47 6.59 4.29
N PHE A 131 15.67 5.47 3.58
CA PHE A 131 14.81 4.32 3.71
C PHE A 131 15.56 3.00 3.80
N PHE A 132 15.03 2.11 4.62
CA PHE A 132 15.36 0.69 4.58
C PHE A 132 14.68 0.03 3.37
N SER A 133 15.36 -0.94 2.76
CA SER A 133 14.86 -1.70 1.63
C SER A 133 15.23 -3.18 1.79
N LEU A 134 14.23 -4.04 1.84
CA LEU A 134 14.42 -5.49 1.91
C LEU A 134 15.12 -6.02 0.66
N ARG A 135 14.73 -5.50 -0.52
CA ARG A 135 15.29 -5.88 -1.82
C ARG A 135 16.76 -5.50 -1.97
N ARG A 136 17.18 -4.41 -1.31
CA ARG A 136 18.57 -3.93 -1.34
C ARG A 136 19.43 -4.58 -0.26
N GLN A 137 18.92 -4.74 0.95
CA GLN A 137 19.69 -5.08 2.15
C GLN A 137 19.46 -6.53 2.62
N GLY A 138 18.47 -7.24 2.05
CA GLY A 138 18.12 -8.60 2.46
C GLY A 138 17.34 -8.66 3.78
N ILE A 139 17.17 -9.88 4.29
CA ILE A 139 16.27 -10.18 5.41
C ILE A 139 16.64 -9.49 6.75
N TYR A 140 17.87 -9.06 6.90
CA TYR A 140 18.36 -8.37 8.11
C TYR A 140 18.17 -6.85 8.05
N CYS A 141 17.53 -6.31 7.01
CA CYS A 141 17.29 -4.89 6.91
C CYS A 141 16.35 -4.38 8.02
N GLY A 142 16.50 -3.10 8.38
CA GLY A 142 15.54 -2.40 9.22
C GLY A 142 14.15 -2.27 8.54
N ARG A 143 13.24 -1.60 9.23
CA ARG A 143 11.90 -1.32 8.73
C ARG A 143 11.61 0.18 8.79
N ASN A 144 10.92 0.68 7.80
CA ASN A 144 10.35 2.02 7.81
C ASN A 144 9.02 1.96 8.56
N THR A 145 8.79 2.93 9.42
CA THR A 145 7.54 3.02 10.18
C THR A 145 6.57 3.94 9.44
N VAL A 146 5.34 3.48 9.33
CA VAL A 146 4.20 4.27 8.86
C VAL A 146 3.24 4.38 10.02
N PHE A 147 2.78 5.58 10.34
CA PHE A 147 1.80 5.75 11.39
C PHE A 147 0.77 6.81 11.04
N ALA A 148 -0.42 6.66 11.63
CA ALA A 148 -1.47 7.67 11.63
C ALA A 148 -2.00 7.86 13.04
N LEU A 149 -2.37 9.08 13.37
CA LEU A 149 -2.96 9.46 14.66
C LEU A 149 -4.07 10.46 14.39
N LEU A 150 -5.25 10.20 14.93
CA LEU A 150 -6.37 11.14 14.97
C LEU A 150 -6.23 12.04 16.22
N LEU A 151 -6.29 13.36 16.03
CA LEU A 151 -6.18 14.36 17.09
C LEU A 151 -7.55 14.89 17.52
#